data_99db80df8cea69b925e60d438ac5ddc2
#
_entry.id   99db80df8cea69b925e60d438ac5ddc2
#
_cell.length_a   1.000
_cell.length_b   1.000
_cell.length_c   1.000
_cell.angle_alpha   90.00
_cell.angle_beta   90.00
_cell.angle_gamma   90.00
#
_symmetry.space_group_name_H-M   'P 1'
#
loop_
_entity.id
_entity.type
_entity.pdbx_description
1 polymer ?
#
loop_
_entity_poly.entity_id
_entity_poly.type
_entity_poly.pdbx_seq_one_letter_code
_entity_poly.pdbx_strand_id
1 'polypeptide(L)'
;IAGKLAEYVLGERPNVVDEHVFLRVVAPHTELAGHAAIYRVTARVFKTAGLERTRAGTRLLRHNAASKLLRAGTPLPTISAVLGHSSPDSTDVYLSTDTEHMRACVLPLPIRQGVIR
;
A
#
# COMPACT_ATOMS: atom_id res chain seq x y z
N ILE A 1 4.53 12.29 -7.03
CA ILE A 1 3.20 12.16 -6.40
C ILE A 1 2.84 13.46 -5.67
N ALA A 2 3.70 13.98 -4.78
CA ALA A 2 3.43 15.19 -3.99
C ALA A 2 3.04 16.40 -4.87
N GLY A 3 3.76 16.66 -5.98
CA GLY A 3 3.45 17.74 -6.90
C GLY A 3 2.07 17.64 -7.53
N LYS A 4 1.66 16.44 -7.95
CA LYS A 4 0.31 16.23 -8.51
C LYS A 4 -0.79 16.36 -7.47
N LEU A 5 -0.52 16.00 -6.23
CA LEU A 5 -1.46 16.21 -5.13
C LEU A 5 -1.62 17.70 -4.81
N ALA A 6 -0.51 18.44 -4.77
CA ALA A 6 -0.54 19.88 -4.58
C ALA A 6 -1.30 20.61 -5.70
N GLU A 7 -1.07 20.23 -6.96
CA GLU A 7 -1.78 20.76 -8.13
C GLU A 7 -3.30 20.55 -7.99
N TYR A 8 -3.72 19.35 -7.61
CA TYR A 8 -5.12 19.05 -7.36
C TYR A 8 -5.71 19.89 -6.21
N VAL A 9 -5.03 19.93 -5.07
CA VAL A 9 -5.54 20.64 -3.87
C VAL A 9 -5.65 22.14 -4.11
N LEU A 10 -4.69 22.73 -4.85
CA LEU A 10 -4.63 24.17 -5.07
C LEU A 10 -5.47 24.64 -6.27
N GLY A 11 -5.70 23.78 -7.27
CA GLY A 11 -6.32 24.18 -8.52
C GLY A 11 -7.66 23.52 -8.85
N GLU A 12 -7.81 22.24 -8.56
CA GLU A 12 -8.95 21.45 -9.05
C GLU A 12 -9.94 21.04 -7.95
N ARG A 13 -9.50 21.01 -6.70
CA ARG A 13 -10.35 20.62 -5.57
C ARG A 13 -11.49 21.62 -5.39
N PRO A 14 -12.76 21.16 -5.26
CA PRO A 14 -13.89 22.06 -4.97
C PRO A 14 -13.60 22.90 -3.71
N ASN A 15 -13.86 24.20 -3.80
CA ASN A 15 -13.64 25.13 -2.70
C ASN A 15 -14.81 25.06 -1.69
N VAL A 16 -14.74 24.06 -0.82
CA VAL A 16 -15.68 23.83 0.27
C VAL A 16 -14.93 23.60 1.57
N VAL A 17 -15.57 23.93 2.69
CA VAL A 17 -15.02 23.67 4.02
C VAL A 17 -15.20 22.20 4.34
N ASP A 18 -14.19 21.40 4.04
CA ASP A 18 -14.16 19.95 4.28
C ASP A 18 -12.71 19.52 4.52
N GLU A 19 -12.48 18.67 5.53
CA GLU A 19 -11.15 18.21 5.91
C GLU A 19 -10.59 17.11 4.98
N HIS A 20 -11.45 16.48 4.16
CA HIS A 20 -11.04 15.43 3.26
C HIS A 20 -10.28 16.00 2.06
N VAL A 21 -9.18 15.35 1.69
CA VAL A 21 -8.38 15.74 0.53
C VAL A 21 -9.15 15.54 -0.76
N PHE A 22 -9.78 14.38 -0.92
CA PHE A 22 -10.51 14.02 -2.15
C PHE A 22 -12.01 14.16 -1.96
N LEU A 23 -12.62 15.01 -2.78
CA LEU A 23 -14.04 15.30 -2.76
C LEU A 23 -14.70 14.86 -4.07
N ARG A 24 -16.02 14.75 -4.03
CA ARG A 24 -16.84 14.53 -5.22
C ARG A 24 -16.81 15.79 -6.09
N VAL A 25 -16.56 15.62 -7.38
CA VAL A 25 -16.57 16.72 -8.35
C VAL A 25 -17.99 17.26 -8.58
N VAL A 26 -18.98 16.38 -8.48
CA VAL A 26 -20.41 16.74 -8.65
C VAL A 26 -21.03 17.06 -7.31
N ALA A 27 -21.79 18.14 -7.25
CA ALA A 27 -22.48 18.57 -6.05
C ALA A 27 -23.47 17.49 -5.51
N PRO A 28 -23.64 17.37 -4.20
CA PRO A 28 -22.88 18.07 -3.17
C PRO A 28 -21.42 17.59 -3.14
N HIS A 29 -20.48 18.55 -3.00
CA HIS A 29 -19.04 18.28 -2.96
C HIS A 29 -18.62 17.72 -1.59
N THR A 30 -19.12 16.55 -1.26
CA THR A 30 -18.78 15.81 -0.04
C THR A 30 -17.62 14.86 -0.29
N GLU A 31 -17.14 14.23 0.78
CA GLU A 31 -16.11 13.20 0.71
C GLU A 31 -16.48 12.07 -0.28
N LEU A 32 -15.50 11.38 -0.78
CA LEU A 32 -15.71 10.19 -1.59
C LEU A 32 -16.36 9.11 -0.73
N ALA A 33 -17.64 8.83 -0.97
CA ALA A 33 -18.41 7.87 -0.20
C ALA A 33 -17.85 6.47 -0.29
N GLY A 34 -17.16 6.07 0.79
CA GLY A 34 -16.77 4.72 1.09
C GLY A 34 -15.80 4.04 0.10
N HIS A 35 -15.50 2.80 0.41
CA HIS A 35 -14.56 1.96 -0.33
C HIS A 35 -14.94 1.77 -1.81
N ALA A 36 -16.23 1.74 -2.14
CA ALA A 36 -16.70 1.48 -3.51
C ALA A 36 -16.31 2.60 -4.50
N ALA A 37 -16.22 3.85 -4.08
CA ALA A 37 -15.84 4.95 -4.95
C ALA A 37 -14.36 4.83 -5.35
N ILE A 38 -13.49 4.59 -4.37
CA ILE A 38 -12.05 4.40 -4.60
C ILE A 38 -11.79 3.12 -5.41
N TYR A 39 -12.54 2.04 -5.13
CA TYR A 39 -12.43 0.80 -5.91
C TYR A 39 -12.74 1.02 -7.39
N ARG A 40 -13.79 1.79 -7.72
CA ARG A 40 -14.14 2.10 -9.13
C ARG A 40 -13.02 2.87 -9.84
N VAL A 41 -12.40 3.82 -9.16
CA VAL A 41 -11.27 4.59 -9.72
C VAL A 41 -10.09 3.66 -9.98
N THR A 42 -9.70 2.87 -8.99
CA THR A 42 -8.57 1.93 -9.13
C THR A 42 -8.83 0.87 -10.20
N ALA A 43 -10.04 0.32 -10.26
CA ALA A 43 -10.42 -0.66 -11.29
C ALA A 43 -10.30 -0.07 -12.70
N ARG A 44 -10.71 1.19 -12.89
CA ARG A 44 -10.55 1.90 -14.18
C ARG A 44 -9.07 2.06 -14.54
N VAL A 45 -8.23 2.50 -13.58
CA VAL A 45 -6.79 2.66 -13.79
C VAL A 45 -6.13 1.33 -14.18
N PHE A 46 -6.46 0.23 -13.48
CA PHE A 46 -5.94 -1.10 -13.81
C PHE A 46 -6.40 -1.57 -15.19
N LYS A 47 -7.66 -1.30 -15.54
CA LYS A 47 -8.19 -1.59 -16.88
C LYS A 47 -7.40 -0.85 -17.96
N THR A 48 -7.22 0.45 -17.80
CA THR A 48 -6.46 1.28 -18.75
C THR A 48 -5.00 0.83 -18.86
N ALA A 49 -4.42 0.29 -17.78
CA ALA A 49 -3.06 -0.25 -17.75
C ALA A 49 -2.95 -1.70 -18.30
N GLY A 50 -4.04 -2.30 -18.78
CA GLY A 50 -4.05 -3.69 -19.29
C GLY A 50 -3.90 -4.77 -18.21
N LEU A 51 -4.16 -4.44 -16.95
CA LEU A 51 -3.99 -5.32 -15.79
C LEU A 51 -5.32 -5.94 -15.31
N GLU A 52 -6.26 -6.15 -16.21
CA GLU A 52 -7.63 -6.61 -15.89
C GLU A 52 -7.68 -8.00 -15.24
N ARG A 53 -6.70 -8.87 -15.52
CA ARG A 53 -6.65 -10.25 -15.01
C ARG A 53 -6.14 -10.36 -13.58
N THR A 54 -5.56 -9.33 -13.02
CA THR A 54 -5.13 -9.30 -11.64
C THR A 54 -6.34 -8.99 -10.75
N ARG A 55 -6.44 -9.66 -9.60
CA ARG A 55 -7.36 -9.27 -8.52
C ARG A 55 -6.92 -7.90 -7.97
N ALA A 56 -6.90 -6.94 -8.86
CA ALA A 56 -6.34 -5.63 -8.69
C ALA A 56 -7.38 -4.73 -7.99
N GLY A 57 -7.06 -4.30 -6.80
CA GLY A 57 -7.86 -3.37 -6.04
C GLY A 57 -6.98 -2.52 -5.15
N THR A 58 -7.59 -1.67 -4.35
CA THR A 58 -6.90 -0.83 -3.36
C THR A 58 -5.96 -1.62 -2.45
N ARG A 59 -6.33 -2.86 -2.13
CA ARG A 59 -5.52 -3.78 -1.32
C ARG A 59 -4.18 -4.10 -1.99
N LEU A 60 -4.16 -4.34 -3.30
CA LEU A 60 -2.92 -4.60 -4.03
C LEU A 60 -1.99 -3.38 -4.02
N LEU A 61 -2.53 -2.18 -4.20
CA LEU A 61 -1.76 -0.94 -4.12
C LEU A 61 -1.15 -0.76 -2.72
N ARG A 62 -1.94 -1.02 -1.67
CA ARG A 62 -1.49 -0.96 -0.29
C ARG A 62 -0.36 -1.98 -0.02
N HIS A 63 -0.54 -3.23 -0.47
CA HIS A 63 0.50 -4.26 -0.37
C HIS A 63 1.80 -3.85 -1.08
N ASN A 64 1.69 -3.35 -2.30
CA ASN A 64 2.85 -2.87 -3.05
C ASN A 64 3.56 -1.71 -2.36
N ALA A 65 2.82 -0.77 -1.81
CA ALA A 65 3.39 0.35 -1.05
C ALA A 65 4.15 -0.15 0.18
N ALA A 66 3.52 -1.04 0.97
CA ALA A 66 4.15 -1.65 2.14
C ALA A 66 5.45 -2.39 1.79
N SER A 67 5.40 -3.26 0.78
CA SER A 67 6.57 -4.03 0.33
C SER A 67 7.71 -3.14 -0.19
N LYS A 68 7.38 -2.05 -0.87
CA LYS A 68 8.40 -1.08 -1.33
C LYS A 68 9.05 -0.34 -0.17
N LEU A 69 8.27 0.09 0.82
CA LEU A 69 8.80 0.74 2.02
C LEU A 69 9.69 -0.21 2.83
N LEU A 70 9.26 -1.45 2.97
CA LEU A 70 10.03 -2.48 3.68
C LEU A 70 11.37 -2.74 2.99
N ARG A 71 11.39 -2.92 1.67
CA ARG A 71 12.63 -3.08 0.87
C ARG A 71 13.54 -1.86 0.92
N ALA A 72 12.98 -0.68 1.12
CA ALA A 72 13.74 0.56 1.33
C ALA A 72 14.29 0.68 2.76
N GLY A 73 14.12 -0.33 3.62
CA GLY A 73 14.60 -0.32 5.00
C GLY A 73 13.77 0.55 5.95
N THR A 74 12.55 0.93 5.56
CA THR A 74 11.69 1.75 6.41
C THR A 74 11.25 0.94 7.64
N PRO A 75 11.38 1.48 8.87
CA PRO A 75 10.96 0.78 10.08
C PRO A 75 9.47 0.43 10.08
N LEU A 76 9.11 -0.76 10.56
CA LEU A 76 7.72 -1.25 10.59
C LEU A 76 6.73 -0.30 11.26
N PRO A 77 7.05 0.35 12.39
CA PRO A 77 6.14 1.34 12.99
C PRO A 77 5.82 2.49 12.05
N THR A 78 6.81 2.94 11.27
CA THR A 78 6.61 3.99 10.26
C THR A 78 5.72 3.52 9.12
N ILE A 79 5.92 2.28 8.64
CA ILE A 79 5.06 1.67 7.61
C ILE A 79 3.63 1.56 8.12
N SER A 80 3.44 1.10 9.36
CA SER A 80 2.14 0.99 10.01
C SER A 80 1.43 2.35 10.08
N ALA A 81 2.15 3.39 10.50
CA ALA A 81 1.61 4.75 10.58
C ALA A 81 1.21 5.30 9.21
N VAL A 82 2.09 5.15 8.19
CA VAL A 82 1.82 5.60 6.81
C VAL A 82 0.60 4.89 6.21
N LEU A 83 0.43 3.61 6.51
CA LEU A 83 -0.70 2.83 6.02
C LEU A 83 -1.97 3.01 6.87
N GLY A 84 -1.91 3.70 8.00
CA GLY A 84 -3.04 3.91 8.90
C GLY A 84 -3.54 2.59 9.50
N HIS A 85 -2.63 1.71 9.90
CA HIS A 85 -3.01 0.49 10.60
C HIS A 85 -3.37 0.81 12.05
N SER A 86 -4.52 0.34 12.50
CA SER A 86 -4.96 0.47 13.89
C SER A 86 -4.29 -0.53 14.84
N SER A 87 -3.69 -1.61 14.30
CA SER A 87 -2.93 -2.61 15.06
C SER A 87 -1.60 -2.92 14.37
N PRO A 88 -0.50 -3.09 15.12
CA PRO A 88 0.79 -3.54 14.61
C PRO A 88 0.71 -4.87 13.87
N ASP A 89 -0.12 -5.81 14.34
CA ASP A 89 -0.31 -7.15 13.76
C ASP A 89 -0.69 -7.10 12.27
N SER A 90 -1.38 -6.03 11.86
CA SER A 90 -1.72 -5.83 10.45
C SER A 90 -0.51 -5.58 9.56
N THR A 91 0.64 -5.24 10.15
CA THR A 91 1.90 -4.98 9.43
C THR A 91 2.76 -6.24 9.37
N ASP A 92 2.60 -7.17 10.32
CA ASP A 92 3.38 -8.42 10.39
C ASP A 92 3.11 -9.34 9.19
N VAL A 93 1.94 -9.21 8.58
CA VAL A 93 1.61 -9.90 7.32
C VAL A 93 2.62 -9.60 6.20
N TYR A 94 3.26 -8.42 6.23
CA TYR A 94 4.27 -8.06 5.23
C TYR A 94 5.64 -8.66 5.51
N LEU A 95 5.95 -8.97 6.78
CA LEU A 95 7.19 -9.66 7.16
C LEU A 95 7.24 -11.07 6.57
N SER A 96 6.13 -11.78 6.60
CA SER A 96 6.06 -13.16 6.07
C SER A 96 6.25 -13.23 4.54
N THR A 97 6.10 -12.11 3.84
CA THR A 97 6.27 -12.02 2.38
C THR A 97 7.68 -11.61 1.97
N ASP A 98 8.50 -11.16 2.90
CA ASP A 98 9.87 -10.72 2.64
C ASP A 98 10.88 -11.86 2.81
N THR A 99 10.83 -12.79 1.86
CA THR A 99 11.73 -13.95 1.81
C THR A 99 13.21 -13.57 1.66
N GLU A 100 13.55 -12.40 1.12
CA GLU A 100 14.94 -11.97 0.95
C GLU A 100 15.57 -11.56 2.29
N HIS A 101 14.87 -10.72 3.08
CA HIS A 101 15.35 -10.35 4.40
C HIS A 101 15.31 -11.53 5.38
N MET A 102 14.32 -12.41 5.27
CA MET A 102 14.25 -13.65 6.05
C MET A 102 15.42 -14.59 5.76
N ARG A 103 15.86 -14.70 4.49
CA ARG A 103 17.03 -15.50 4.11
C ARG A 103 18.33 -14.96 4.69
N ALA A 104 18.48 -13.66 4.82
CA ALA A 104 19.65 -13.04 5.46
C ALA A 104 19.74 -13.34 6.97
N CYS A 105 18.61 -13.66 7.61
CA CYS A 105 18.53 -14.02 9.02
C CYS A 105 18.70 -15.52 9.28
N VAL A 106 18.74 -16.36 8.23
CA VAL A 106 18.91 -17.82 8.38
C VAL A 106 20.36 -18.12 8.72
N LEU A 107 20.58 -18.65 9.92
CA LEU A 107 21.88 -19.20 10.31
C LEU A 107 22.19 -20.41 9.41
N PRO A 108 23.45 -20.55 8.96
CA PRO A 108 23.85 -21.73 8.20
C PRO A 108 23.60 -22.97 9.05
N LEU A 109 22.81 -23.91 8.50
CA LEU A 109 22.60 -25.19 9.17
C LEU A 109 23.95 -25.89 9.36
N PRO A 110 24.27 -26.41 10.57
CA PRO A 110 25.46 -27.19 10.76
C PRO A 110 25.41 -28.42 9.85
N ILE A 111 26.37 -28.50 8.92
CA ILE A 111 26.52 -29.67 8.08
C ILE A 111 26.87 -30.83 9.03
N ARG A 112 25.95 -31.79 9.20
CA ARG A 112 26.30 -33.06 9.84
C ARG A 112 27.36 -33.72 8.97
N GLN A 113 28.60 -33.67 9.41
CA GLN A 113 29.61 -34.55 8.85
C GLN A 113 29.11 -35.97 9.11
N GLY A 114 28.75 -36.67 8.05
CA GLY A 114 28.32 -38.04 8.11
C GLY A 114 29.42 -38.89 8.70
N VAL A 115 29.16 -39.53 9.82
CA VAL A 115 29.95 -40.67 10.31
C VAL A 115 29.73 -41.77 9.30
N ILE A 116 30.65 -41.96 8.38
CA ILE A 116 30.75 -43.17 7.57
C ILE A 116 31.23 -44.27 8.52
N ARG A 117 30.35 -45.23 8.79
CA ARG A 117 30.71 -46.55 9.31
C ARG A 117 30.79 -47.53 8.16
#